data_39635c89a1ceea113b7ada5d843f32f3
#
_entry.id   39635c89a1ceea113b7ada5d843f32f3
#
_cell.length_a   1.000
_cell.length_b   1.000
_cell.length_c   1.000
_cell.angle_alpha   90.00
_cell.angle_beta   90.00
_cell.angle_gamma   90.00
#
_symmetry.space_group_name_H-M   'P 1'
#
loop_
_entity.id
_entity.type
_entity.pdbx_description
1 polymer ?
#
loop_
_entity_poly.entity_id
_entity_poly.type
_entity_poly.pdbx_seq_one_letter_code
_entity_poly.pdbx_strand_id
1 'polypeptide(L)'
;MKINVYSIFDVIGDCTVLIGTANTDSAFIRQNLPYLSKINPNFLNDFKVSRIGEYVESTNTLVPCDAIDVPWTAYDDGRPAVNTDSSAV
;
A
#
# COMPACT_ATOMS: atom_id res chain seq x y z
N MET A 1 -11.86 5.77 -15.27
CA MET A 1 -11.15 4.75 -14.50
C MET A 1 -10.74 5.33 -13.16
N LYS A 2 -10.84 4.52 -12.12
CA LYS A 2 -10.47 4.92 -10.75
C LYS A 2 -9.24 4.16 -10.30
N ILE A 3 -8.42 4.83 -9.51
CA ILE A 3 -7.24 4.21 -8.92
C ILE A 3 -7.20 4.61 -7.44
N ASN A 4 -6.82 3.69 -6.57
CA ASN A 4 -6.79 3.97 -5.14
C ASN A 4 -5.59 4.83 -4.78
N VAL A 5 -5.79 5.70 -3.78
CA VAL A 5 -4.74 6.57 -3.24
C VAL A 5 -4.43 6.14 -1.82
N TYR A 6 -3.14 6.01 -1.52
CA TYR A 6 -2.66 5.49 -0.25
C TYR A 6 -1.64 6.43 0.37
N SER A 7 -1.52 6.36 1.69
CA SER A 7 -0.44 7.01 2.41
C SER A 7 0.31 5.99 3.25
N ILE A 8 1.60 6.22 3.42
CA ILE A 8 2.44 5.48 4.36
C ILE A 8 2.91 6.46 5.41
N PHE A 9 2.56 6.20 6.66
CA PHE A 9 2.84 7.08 7.78
C PHE A 9 3.89 6.45 8.69
N ASP A 10 4.88 7.24 9.06
CA ASP A 10 5.90 6.83 10.03
C ASP A 10 5.39 7.20 11.42
N VAL A 11 4.97 6.20 12.19
CA VAL A 11 4.41 6.42 13.52
C VAL A 11 5.45 7.00 14.48
N ILE A 12 6.70 6.55 14.36
CA ILE A 12 7.77 7.02 15.23
C ILE A 12 8.18 8.45 14.86
N GLY A 13 8.32 8.72 13.57
CA GLY A 13 8.69 10.04 13.09
C GLY A 13 7.53 11.03 13.04
N ASP A 14 6.30 10.55 13.22
CA ASP A 14 5.08 11.36 13.19
C ASP A 14 4.97 12.16 11.89
N CYS A 15 5.19 11.49 10.77
CA CYS A 15 5.11 12.14 9.47
C CYS A 15 4.72 11.15 8.38
N THR A 16 4.18 11.68 7.29
CA THR A 16 3.88 10.90 6.11
C THR A 16 5.16 10.69 5.30
N VAL A 17 5.47 9.44 5.02
CA VAL A 17 6.66 9.06 4.26
C VAL A 17 6.39 9.17 2.78
N LEU A 18 5.19 8.77 2.36
CA LEU A 18 4.87 8.62 0.95
C LEU A 18 3.36 8.67 0.74
N ILE A 19 2.95 9.28 -0.35
CA ILE A 19 1.58 9.18 -0.86
C ILE A 19 1.69 8.65 -2.28
N GLY A 20 0.95 7.58 -2.59
CA GLY A 20 1.03 6.98 -3.90
C GLY A 20 -0.28 6.34 -4.30
N THR A 21 -0.29 5.75 -5.49
CA THR A 21 -1.49 5.16 -6.08
C THR A 21 -1.24 3.72 -6.51
N ALA A 22 -2.30 2.94 -6.52
CA ALA A 22 -2.28 1.59 -7.06
C ALA A 22 -3.71 1.13 -7.32
N ASN A 23 -3.87 0.12 -8.17
CA ASN A 23 -5.19 -0.41 -8.48
C ASN A 23 -5.78 -1.24 -7.33
N THR A 24 -4.93 -1.87 -6.54
CA THR A 24 -5.35 -2.71 -5.42
C THR A 24 -4.43 -2.50 -4.24
N ASP A 25 -4.90 -2.86 -3.05
CA ASP A 25 -4.10 -2.80 -1.84
C ASP A 25 -2.83 -3.65 -1.97
N SER A 26 -2.98 -4.86 -2.50
CA SER A 26 -1.84 -5.75 -2.66
C SER A 26 -0.80 -5.19 -3.61
N ALA A 27 -1.22 -4.53 -4.68
CA ALA A 27 -0.29 -3.92 -5.63
C ALA A 27 0.50 -2.80 -4.97
N PHE A 28 -0.16 -1.97 -4.16
CA PHE A 28 0.51 -0.88 -3.47
C PHE A 28 1.57 -1.40 -2.50
N ILE A 29 1.22 -2.41 -1.71
CA ILE A 29 2.15 -3.01 -0.76
C ILE A 29 3.36 -3.59 -1.51
N ARG A 30 3.12 -4.36 -2.56
CA ARG A 30 4.21 -5.00 -3.32
C ARG A 30 5.15 -4.01 -3.96
N GLN A 31 4.61 -2.90 -4.47
CA GLN A 31 5.44 -1.87 -5.09
C GLN A 31 6.38 -1.21 -4.11
N ASN A 32 5.97 -1.10 -2.85
CA ASN A 32 6.69 -0.30 -1.88
C ASN A 32 7.52 -1.10 -0.87
N LEU A 33 7.26 -2.41 -0.74
CA LEU A 33 8.00 -3.24 0.21
C LEU A 33 9.52 -3.15 0.05
N PRO A 34 10.08 -3.32 -1.15
CA PRO A 34 11.54 -3.28 -1.28
C PRO A 34 12.14 -1.94 -0.87
N TYR A 35 11.45 -0.86 -1.21
CA TYR A 35 11.90 0.48 -0.85
C TYR A 35 11.87 0.69 0.67
N LEU A 36 10.74 0.33 1.29
CA LEU A 36 10.55 0.55 2.72
C LEU A 36 11.50 -0.28 3.55
N SER A 37 11.77 -1.50 3.14
CA SER A 37 12.69 -2.37 3.87
C SER A 37 14.12 -1.85 3.83
N LYS A 38 14.48 -1.08 2.81
CA LYS A 38 15.80 -0.45 2.71
C LYS A 38 15.95 0.71 3.67
N ILE A 39 14.89 1.53 3.81
CA ILE A 39 14.98 2.73 4.63
C ILE A 39 14.77 2.44 6.11
N ASN A 40 14.05 1.35 6.43
CA ASN A 40 13.83 0.99 7.83
C ASN A 40 13.57 -0.50 7.96
N PRO A 41 14.50 -1.28 8.55
CA PRO A 41 14.29 -2.72 8.75
C PRO A 41 13.07 -3.05 9.60
N ASN A 42 12.62 -2.13 10.46
CA ASN A 42 11.44 -2.31 11.29
C ASN A 42 10.18 -1.73 10.68
N PHE A 43 10.15 -1.55 9.37
CA PHE A 43 9.05 -0.83 8.72
C PHE A 43 7.68 -1.45 8.99
N LEU A 44 7.59 -2.75 9.21
CA LEU A 44 6.31 -3.40 9.51
C LEU A 44 5.70 -2.91 10.82
N ASN A 45 6.53 -2.49 11.76
CA ASN A 45 6.07 -1.99 13.05
C ASN A 45 5.96 -0.48 13.07
N ASP A 46 6.85 0.19 12.36
CA ASP A 46 6.99 1.64 12.44
C ASP A 46 6.15 2.38 11.40
N PHE A 47 5.84 1.74 10.28
CA PHE A 47 5.09 2.36 9.21
C PHE A 47 3.68 1.79 9.12
N LYS A 48 2.73 2.66 8.85
CA LYS A 48 1.32 2.31 8.75
C LYS A 48 0.79 2.72 7.39
N VAL A 49 0.11 1.79 6.72
CA VAL A 49 -0.45 2.05 5.39
C VAL A 49 -1.95 2.29 5.53
N SER A 50 -2.44 3.32 4.87
CA SER A 50 -3.86 3.64 4.83
C SER A 50 -4.29 3.96 3.41
N ARG A 51 -5.49 3.53 3.05
CA ARG A 51 -6.13 4.01 1.83
C ARG A 51 -6.91 5.26 2.19
N ILE A 52 -6.66 6.34 1.46
CA ILE A 52 -7.19 7.67 1.83
C ILE A 52 -8.12 8.25 0.77
N GLY A 53 -8.32 7.59 -0.35
CA GLY A 53 -9.21 8.08 -1.37
C GLY A 53 -9.07 7.35 -2.68
N GLU A 54 -9.67 7.94 -3.71
CA GLU A 54 -9.61 7.46 -5.09
C GLU A 54 -9.30 8.63 -6.02
N TYR A 55 -8.53 8.35 -7.06
CA TYR A 55 -8.29 9.30 -8.12
C TYR A 55 -9.10 8.86 -9.33
N VAL A 56 -9.93 9.78 -9.86
CA VAL A 56 -10.76 9.52 -11.04
C VAL A 56 -10.08 10.17 -12.22
N GLU A 57 -9.48 9.37 -13.08
CA GLU A 57 -8.64 9.87 -14.17
C GLU A 57 -9.43 10.69 -15.18
N SER A 58 -10.64 10.25 -15.51
CA SER A 58 -11.44 10.91 -16.53
C SER A 58 -11.77 12.36 -16.19
N THR A 59 -11.89 12.68 -14.92
CA THR A 59 -12.21 14.03 -14.45
C THR A 59 -11.04 14.71 -13.76
N ASN A 60 -9.92 14.01 -13.61
CA ASN A 60 -8.75 14.50 -12.89
C ASN A 60 -9.13 14.97 -11.49
N THR A 61 -9.89 14.14 -10.80
CA THR A 61 -10.46 14.49 -9.49
C THR A 61 -10.03 13.51 -8.43
N LEU A 62 -9.59 14.02 -7.30
CA LEU A 62 -9.29 13.22 -6.11
C LEU A 62 -10.52 13.21 -5.22
N VAL A 63 -11.02 12.02 -4.92
CA VAL A 63 -12.18 11.82 -4.05
C VAL A 63 -11.68 11.24 -2.73
N PRO A 64 -11.66 12.02 -1.65
CA PRO A 64 -11.16 11.52 -0.37
C PRO A 64 -12.16 10.56 0.27
N CYS A 65 -11.63 9.67 1.11
CA CYS A 65 -12.44 8.82 1.97
C CYS A 65 -11.83 8.82 3.37
N ASP A 66 -12.58 8.32 4.34
CA ASP A 66 -12.02 8.11 5.67
C ASP A 66 -10.88 7.10 5.56
N ALA A 67 -9.80 7.34 6.27
CA ALA A 67 -8.62 6.48 6.18
C ALA A 67 -8.97 5.06 6.60
N ILE A 68 -8.60 4.11 5.73
CA ILE A 68 -8.85 2.69 5.94
C ILE A 68 -7.50 2.01 6.08
N ASP A 69 -7.27 1.35 7.22
CA ASP A 69 -6.01 0.65 7.45
C ASP A 69 -5.83 -0.47 6.44
N VAL A 70 -4.64 -0.54 5.86
CA VAL A 70 -4.26 -1.60 4.94
C VAL A 70 -3.17 -2.43 5.62
N PRO A 71 -3.46 -3.67 5.99
CA PRO A 71 -2.45 -4.50 6.65
C PRO A 71 -1.34 -4.87 5.69
N TRP A 72 -0.13 -5.06 6.22
CA TRP A 72 1.01 -5.44 5.39
C TRP A 72 0.78 -6.77 4.68
N THR A 73 -0.04 -7.64 5.25
CA THR A 73 -0.38 -8.93 4.65
C THR A 73 -1.31 -8.82 3.45
N ALA A 74 -1.83 -7.63 3.17
CA ALA A 74 -2.76 -7.44 2.04
C ALA A 74 -2.13 -7.81 0.70
N TYR A 75 -0.80 -7.79 0.59
CA TYR A 75 -0.17 -8.13 -0.67
C TYR A 75 -0.40 -9.61 -1.06
N ASP A 76 -0.83 -10.43 -0.11
CA ASP A 76 -1.17 -11.83 -0.36
C ASP A 76 -2.62 -12.01 -0.80
N ASP A 77 -3.46 -10.99 -0.65
CA ASP A 77 -4.88 -11.09 -0.97
C ASP A 77 -5.09 -11.37 -2.45
N GLY A 78 -5.96 -12.36 -2.72
CA GLY A 78 -6.31 -12.70 -4.09
C GLY A 78 -5.24 -13.44 -4.85
N ARG A 79 -4.13 -13.79 -4.21
CA ARG A 79 -3.06 -14.51 -4.85
C ARG A 79 -3.24 -16.01 -4.64
N PRO A 80 -2.97 -16.82 -5.67
CA PRO A 80 -2.96 -18.27 -5.48
C PRO A 80 -1.90 -18.64 -4.44
N ALA A 81 -2.20 -19.67 -3.70
CA ALA A 81 -1.19 -20.19 -2.78
C ALA A 81 -0.06 -20.78 -3.61
N VAL A 82 0.98 -20.39 -3.83
CA VAL A 82 1.94 -20.91 -4.79
C VAL A 82 3.34 -20.93 -4.50
N ASN A 83 2.27 -20.58 -4.62
CA ASN A 83 2.91 -20.40 -4.72
C ASN A 83 3.75 -20.61 -4.53
N THR A 84 3.54 -20.83 -4.20
CA THR A 84 4.00 -20.93 -4.04
C THR A 84 4.59 -21.38 -4.32
N ASP A 85 4.25 -21.47 -4.45
CA ASP A 85 4.65 -21.83 -4.94
C ASP A 85 5.17 -21.96 -5.36
N SER A 86 5.09 -22.13 -5.34
CA SER A 86 5.44 -22.16 -5.89
C SER A 86 6.00 -22.12 -6.13
N SER A 87 5.98 -22.15 -6.01
CA SER A 87 6.38 -22.11 -6.35
C SER A 87 6.94 -22.13 -6.51
N ALA A 88 6.92 -22.31 -6.44
CA ALA A 88 7.32 -22.27 -6.69
C ALA A 88 7.92 -22.23 -6.91
N VAL A 89 8.12 -22.37 -6.89
CA VAL A 89 8.46 -22.18 -7.16
C VAL A 89 8.68 -22.14 -7.31
#